data_a4fbfd7919e540943a3ebad6010dbff1
#
_entry.id   a4fbfd7919e540943a3ebad6010dbff1
#
_cell.length_a   1.000
_cell.length_b   1.000
_cell.length_c   1.000
_cell.angle_alpha   90.00
_cell.angle_beta   90.00
_cell.angle_gamma   90.00
#
_symmetry.space_group_name_H-M   'P 1'
#
loop_
_entity.id
_entity.type
_entity.pdbx_description
1 polymer ?
#
loop_
_entity_poly.entity_id
_entity_poly.type
_entity_poly.pdbx_seq_one_letter_code
_entity_poly.pdbx_strand_id
1 'polypeptide(L)'
;MNALREECQQLRDELIALRREFHRAPELGLHEYHTAARIERELDRCAIPHERVGETAVVGHLTGSGNGSGLVVLRADIDALPIQETNDVPYRSQTPGMMHACGHDLHTTMLLGAAKTLCHMRDQFTGTVKLIFEPSEDLMPGGARALVAAGVMENPHVDAIFGQHVCPSENDSVGRMQLYKGYFTSAVDLFHISVHGKSGHGAAPHTARDAIACAGYLITVLQTVVSRRIDPMDTAVLTVGTMSGGDAVNITAGEARMVAVLRSFSDAGRDTAIQEIRRICKGIGIAFDCDIEVNLEEGYALQYNDPAMIDLVNKAVTAAGGKAEFIDKPFSGSEDFSFFGKITGT
;
A
#
# COMPACT_ATOMS: atom_id res chain seq x y z
N MET A 1 3.34 -29.15 -15.48
CA MET A 1 2.33 -28.05 -15.64
C MET A 1 0.89 -28.54 -15.46
N ASN A 2 0.47 -29.66 -16.05
CA ASN A 2 -0.87 -30.22 -15.78
C ASN A 2 -1.07 -30.51 -14.28
N ALA A 3 -0.06 -31.11 -13.63
CA ALA A 3 -0.14 -31.50 -12.21
C ALA A 3 -0.41 -30.27 -11.29
N LEU A 4 0.29 -29.14 -11.48
CA LEU A 4 0.07 -27.92 -10.68
C LEU A 4 -1.36 -27.42 -10.82
N ARG A 5 -1.89 -27.39 -12.04
CA ARG A 5 -3.25 -26.93 -12.31
C ARG A 5 -4.31 -27.90 -11.77
N GLU A 6 -4.06 -29.19 -11.88
CA GLU A 6 -4.94 -30.23 -11.33
C GLU A 6 -5.00 -30.14 -9.82
N GLU A 7 -3.86 -29.92 -9.15
CA GLU A 7 -3.78 -29.72 -7.71
C GLU A 7 -4.56 -28.47 -7.26
N CYS A 8 -4.36 -27.33 -7.94
CA CYS A 8 -5.13 -26.11 -7.67
C CYS A 8 -6.64 -26.31 -7.87
N GLN A 9 -7.05 -27.13 -8.86
CA GLN A 9 -8.46 -27.41 -9.10
C GLN A 9 -9.09 -28.26 -7.99
N GLN A 10 -8.35 -29.20 -7.41
CA GLN A 10 -8.82 -30.01 -6.27
C GLN A 10 -9.07 -29.14 -5.02
N LEU A 11 -8.27 -28.07 -4.83
CA LEU A 11 -8.43 -27.12 -3.72
C LEU A 11 -9.53 -26.09 -3.92
N ARG A 12 -10.11 -26.00 -5.12
CA ARG A 12 -11.00 -24.90 -5.51
C ARG A 12 -12.12 -24.63 -4.53
N ASP A 13 -12.89 -25.64 -4.15
CA ASP A 13 -14.07 -25.47 -3.31
C ASP A 13 -13.70 -25.12 -1.86
N GLU A 14 -12.59 -25.66 -1.37
CA GLU A 14 -11.98 -25.30 -0.10
C GLU A 14 -11.54 -23.84 -0.09
N LEU A 15 -10.84 -23.37 -1.13
CA LEU A 15 -10.37 -22.00 -1.23
C LEU A 15 -11.54 -21.01 -1.35
N ILE A 16 -12.60 -21.36 -2.09
CA ILE A 16 -13.81 -20.54 -2.14
C ILE A 16 -14.45 -20.41 -0.75
N ALA A 17 -14.53 -21.51 0.00
CA ALA A 17 -15.06 -21.49 1.35
C ALA A 17 -14.21 -20.64 2.30
N LEU A 18 -12.89 -20.77 2.22
CA LEU A 18 -11.93 -20.04 3.01
C LEU A 18 -11.99 -18.52 2.73
N ARG A 19 -12.00 -18.12 1.45
CA ARG A 19 -12.18 -16.74 1.04
C ARG A 19 -13.45 -16.13 1.61
N ARG A 20 -14.56 -16.86 1.52
CA ARG A 20 -15.85 -16.41 2.06
C ARG A 20 -15.87 -16.34 3.59
N GLU A 21 -15.08 -17.18 4.26
CA GLU A 21 -14.88 -17.11 5.71
C GLU A 21 -14.18 -15.81 6.09
N PHE A 22 -13.04 -15.46 5.46
CA PHE A 22 -12.35 -14.18 5.68
C PHE A 22 -13.26 -12.99 5.35
N HIS A 23 -13.97 -13.02 4.24
CA HIS A 23 -14.85 -11.94 3.82
C HIS A 23 -15.97 -11.64 4.83
N ARG A 24 -16.49 -12.68 5.51
CA ARG A 24 -17.53 -12.52 6.55
C ARG A 24 -17.02 -11.92 7.85
N ALA A 25 -15.74 -12.08 8.14
CA ALA A 25 -15.13 -11.67 9.40
C ALA A 25 -13.91 -10.74 9.16
N PRO A 26 -14.11 -9.58 8.50
CA PRO A 26 -13.04 -8.64 8.23
C PRO A 26 -12.53 -8.01 9.52
N GLU A 27 -11.22 -7.79 9.58
CA GLU A 27 -10.52 -7.11 10.68
C GLU A 27 -9.69 -5.96 10.11
N LEU A 28 -9.66 -4.84 10.83
CA LEU A 28 -8.90 -3.66 10.42
C LEU A 28 -7.40 -3.87 10.64
N GLY A 29 -6.60 -3.08 9.94
CA GLY A 29 -5.15 -3.05 10.09
C GLY A 29 -4.70 -2.95 11.55
N LEU A 30 -3.66 -3.70 11.91
CA LEU A 30 -3.11 -3.92 13.26
C LEU A 30 -4.03 -4.68 14.24
N HIS A 31 -5.19 -5.17 13.79
CA HIS A 31 -6.16 -5.90 14.60
C HIS A 31 -6.59 -7.24 13.98
N GLU A 32 -5.84 -7.76 13.02
CA GLU A 32 -6.14 -8.97 12.23
C GLU A 32 -5.87 -10.27 13.01
N TYR A 33 -6.23 -10.31 14.29
CA TYR A 33 -5.89 -11.41 15.21
C TYR A 33 -6.53 -12.75 14.81
N HIS A 34 -7.81 -12.75 14.44
CA HIS A 34 -8.51 -13.94 14.01
C HIS A 34 -8.09 -14.39 12.61
N THR A 35 -7.85 -13.45 11.71
CA THR A 35 -7.30 -13.69 10.38
C THR A 35 -5.95 -14.36 10.47
N ALA A 36 -5.03 -13.80 11.26
CA ALA A 36 -3.71 -14.37 11.49
C ALA A 36 -3.78 -15.77 12.13
N ALA A 37 -4.60 -15.96 13.17
CA ALA A 37 -4.79 -17.27 13.79
C ALA A 37 -5.42 -18.29 12.81
N ARG A 38 -6.25 -17.82 11.87
CA ARG A 38 -6.83 -18.68 10.82
C ARG A 38 -5.78 -19.11 9.80
N ILE A 39 -4.89 -18.19 9.43
CA ILE A 39 -3.73 -18.47 8.56
C ILE A 39 -2.81 -19.51 9.21
N GLU A 40 -2.41 -19.31 10.46
CA GLU A 40 -1.57 -20.25 11.22
C GLU A 40 -2.15 -21.68 11.19
N ARG A 41 -3.45 -21.84 11.42
CA ARG A 41 -4.13 -23.15 11.35
C ARG A 41 -4.03 -23.80 9.96
N GLU A 42 -4.05 -23.02 8.87
CA GLU A 42 -3.87 -23.58 7.52
C GLU A 42 -2.41 -23.99 7.27
N LEU A 43 -1.44 -23.23 7.78
CA LEU A 43 -0.02 -23.57 7.70
C LEU A 43 0.29 -24.83 8.54
N ASP A 44 -0.31 -24.96 9.74
CA ASP A 44 -0.22 -26.14 10.59
C ASP A 44 -0.70 -27.43 9.86
N ARG A 45 -1.84 -27.34 9.16
CA ARG A 45 -2.38 -28.46 8.38
C ARG A 45 -1.43 -28.94 7.30
N CYS A 46 -0.60 -28.04 6.78
CA CYS A 46 0.43 -28.34 5.79
C CYS A 46 1.79 -28.66 6.42
N ALA A 47 1.90 -28.69 7.75
CA ALA A 47 3.15 -28.82 8.47
C ALA A 47 4.23 -27.83 7.96
N ILE A 48 3.83 -26.59 7.70
CA ILE A 48 4.70 -25.49 7.31
C ILE A 48 5.14 -24.75 8.57
N PRO A 49 6.43 -24.77 8.93
CA PRO A 49 6.96 -23.96 10.03
C PRO A 49 6.63 -22.49 9.81
N HIS A 50 6.13 -21.84 10.85
CA HIS A 50 5.76 -20.42 10.78
C HIS A 50 5.94 -19.74 12.13
N GLU A 51 5.96 -18.42 12.09
CA GLU A 51 6.08 -17.55 13.27
C GLU A 51 5.23 -16.30 13.09
N ARG A 52 4.88 -15.66 14.21
CA ARG A 52 4.34 -14.30 14.20
C ARG A 52 5.45 -13.29 14.29
N VAL A 53 5.35 -12.26 13.44
CA VAL A 53 6.20 -11.07 13.50
C VAL A 53 5.33 -9.88 13.93
N GLY A 54 5.63 -9.29 15.08
CA GLY A 54 4.70 -8.39 15.74
C GLY A 54 3.45 -9.13 16.24
N GLU A 55 2.27 -8.52 16.12
CA GLU A 55 1.04 -9.08 16.68
C GLU A 55 0.22 -9.90 15.68
N THR A 56 0.19 -9.49 14.41
CA THR A 56 -0.75 -10.05 13.41
C THR A 56 -0.10 -10.53 12.11
N ALA A 57 1.15 -10.18 11.81
CA ALA A 57 1.84 -10.74 10.65
C ALA A 57 2.19 -12.22 10.86
N VAL A 58 2.04 -13.04 9.83
CA VAL A 58 2.42 -14.45 9.85
C VAL A 58 3.45 -14.72 8.76
N VAL A 59 4.58 -15.34 9.12
CA VAL A 59 5.66 -15.69 8.20
C VAL A 59 5.87 -17.21 8.20
N GLY A 60 5.61 -17.84 7.07
CA GLY A 60 5.79 -19.27 6.89
C GLY A 60 7.05 -19.59 6.08
N HIS A 61 7.64 -20.79 6.31
CA HIS A 61 8.85 -21.25 5.64
C HIS A 61 8.64 -22.62 5.00
N LEU A 62 8.45 -22.66 3.70
CA LEU A 62 8.25 -23.90 2.97
C LEU A 62 9.52 -24.28 2.18
N THR A 63 10.26 -25.25 2.68
CA THR A 63 11.50 -25.74 2.03
C THR A 63 11.22 -26.96 1.18
N GLY A 64 11.70 -26.96 -0.05
CA GLY A 64 11.67 -28.09 -0.96
C GLY A 64 12.61 -29.22 -0.52
N SER A 65 12.42 -30.43 -1.08
CA SER A 65 13.18 -31.65 -0.69
C SER A 65 14.57 -31.71 -1.33
N GLY A 66 14.87 -30.89 -2.32
CA GLY A 66 16.15 -30.93 -3.03
C GLY A 66 17.22 -29.99 -2.40
N ASN A 67 18.49 -30.22 -2.83
CA ASN A 67 19.61 -29.39 -2.40
C ASN A 67 19.65 -28.07 -3.18
N GLY A 68 18.94 -27.05 -2.74
CA GLY A 68 18.94 -25.70 -3.29
C GLY A 68 19.02 -24.67 -2.18
N SER A 69 19.65 -23.51 -2.44
CA SER A 69 19.82 -22.43 -1.47
C SER A 69 19.02 -21.18 -1.80
N GLY A 70 18.34 -21.11 -2.94
CA GLY A 70 17.53 -19.95 -3.33
C GLY A 70 16.33 -19.75 -2.39
N LEU A 71 16.02 -18.48 -2.10
CA LEU A 71 14.88 -18.09 -1.28
C LEU A 71 14.05 -17.05 -2.00
N VAL A 72 12.79 -17.38 -2.28
CA VAL A 72 11.82 -16.43 -2.82
C VAL A 72 10.70 -16.20 -1.82
N VAL A 73 10.14 -15.00 -1.86
CA VAL A 73 8.98 -14.64 -1.05
C VAL A 73 7.74 -14.56 -1.92
N LEU A 74 6.63 -15.09 -1.40
CA LEU A 74 5.28 -14.79 -1.88
C LEU A 74 4.56 -14.00 -0.77
N ARG A 75 4.01 -12.85 -1.10
CA ARG A 75 3.34 -11.95 -0.14
C ARG A 75 1.86 -11.80 -0.45
N ALA A 76 1.07 -11.73 0.60
CA ALA A 76 -0.32 -11.24 0.58
C ALA A 76 -0.55 -10.34 1.78
N ASP A 77 -1.27 -9.25 1.58
CA ASP A 77 -1.90 -8.44 2.63
C ASP A 77 -3.13 -9.14 3.20
N ILE A 78 -3.52 -8.76 4.44
CA ILE A 78 -4.59 -9.48 5.17
C ILE A 78 -5.63 -8.57 5.83
N ASP A 79 -5.45 -7.26 5.84
CA ASP A 79 -6.32 -6.30 6.49
C ASP A 79 -7.58 -5.95 5.69
N ALA A 80 -8.54 -5.33 6.37
CA ALA A 80 -9.80 -4.85 5.80
C ALA A 80 -9.97 -3.35 6.05
N LEU A 81 -10.94 -2.75 5.37
CA LEU A 81 -11.23 -1.32 5.41
C LEU A 81 -12.44 -1.00 6.32
N PRO A 82 -12.47 0.21 6.95
CA PRO A 82 -13.59 0.70 7.74
C PRO A 82 -14.74 1.18 6.83
N ILE A 83 -15.27 0.27 6.02
CA ILE A 83 -16.34 0.52 5.04
C ILE A 83 -17.52 -0.39 5.34
N GLN A 84 -18.73 0.18 5.38
CA GLN A 84 -19.95 -0.61 5.51
C GLN A 84 -20.27 -1.32 4.19
N GLU A 85 -20.25 -2.64 4.19
CA GLU A 85 -20.64 -3.40 3.01
C GLU A 85 -22.14 -3.29 2.72
N THR A 86 -22.47 -2.98 1.47
CA THR A 86 -23.84 -2.85 0.98
C THR A 86 -24.22 -3.94 -0.05
N ASN A 87 -23.28 -4.83 -0.40
CA ASN A 87 -23.53 -5.91 -1.34
C ASN A 87 -24.54 -6.92 -0.79
N ASP A 88 -25.44 -7.39 -1.65
CA ASP A 88 -26.38 -8.45 -1.33
C ASP A 88 -25.83 -9.81 -1.78
N VAL A 89 -24.90 -10.34 -0.98
CA VAL A 89 -24.26 -11.63 -1.21
C VAL A 89 -24.30 -12.51 0.03
N PRO A 90 -24.41 -13.85 -0.11
CA PRO A 90 -24.58 -14.75 1.04
C PRO A 90 -23.36 -14.84 1.97
N TYR A 91 -22.25 -14.29 1.57
CA TYR A 91 -21.00 -14.23 2.33
C TYR A 91 -20.61 -12.80 2.73
N ARG A 92 -21.57 -11.86 2.71
CA ARG A 92 -21.36 -10.47 3.14
C ARG A 92 -20.75 -10.40 4.53
N SER A 93 -19.97 -9.35 4.78
CA SER A 93 -19.40 -9.03 6.09
C SER A 93 -20.47 -9.10 7.20
N GLN A 94 -20.11 -9.78 8.28
CA GLN A 94 -20.92 -9.85 9.51
C GLN A 94 -20.42 -8.85 10.57
N THR A 95 -19.37 -8.09 10.26
CA THR A 95 -18.81 -7.06 11.14
C THR A 95 -19.30 -5.69 10.66
N PRO A 96 -20.20 -5.02 11.41
CA PRO A 96 -20.73 -3.71 11.00
C PRO A 96 -19.61 -2.70 10.80
N GLY A 97 -19.67 -1.94 9.70
CA GLY A 97 -18.70 -0.89 9.39
C GLY A 97 -17.34 -1.39 8.89
N MET A 98 -17.19 -2.69 8.60
CA MET A 98 -15.93 -3.25 8.08
C MET A 98 -16.19 -4.13 6.87
N MET A 99 -15.28 -4.08 5.88
CA MET A 99 -15.38 -4.87 4.65
C MET A 99 -13.98 -5.09 4.04
N HIS A 100 -13.74 -6.29 3.49
CA HIS A 100 -12.63 -6.50 2.55
C HIS A 100 -12.94 -5.85 1.19
N ALA A 101 -12.92 -4.51 1.15
CA ALA A 101 -13.25 -3.76 -0.06
C ALA A 101 -12.06 -3.66 -1.03
N CYS A 102 -10.83 -3.82 -0.55
CA CYS A 102 -9.63 -3.87 -1.38
C CYS A 102 -9.34 -5.27 -1.95
N GLY A 103 -9.95 -6.32 -1.39
CA GLY A 103 -9.82 -7.70 -1.87
C GLY A 103 -8.72 -8.52 -1.21
N HIS A 104 -8.20 -8.09 -0.06
CA HIS A 104 -7.13 -8.79 0.66
C HIS A 104 -7.54 -10.19 1.15
N ASP A 105 -8.82 -10.46 1.33
CA ASP A 105 -9.34 -11.82 1.55
C ASP A 105 -9.08 -12.76 0.36
N LEU A 106 -9.07 -12.24 -0.87
CA LEU A 106 -8.65 -12.99 -2.05
C LEU A 106 -7.15 -13.21 -2.06
N HIS A 107 -6.35 -12.19 -1.75
CA HIS A 107 -4.88 -12.27 -1.70
C HIS A 107 -4.43 -13.30 -0.66
N THR A 108 -4.95 -13.20 0.57
CA THR A 108 -4.72 -14.18 1.64
C THR A 108 -5.05 -15.60 1.19
N THR A 109 -6.21 -15.78 0.58
CA THR A 109 -6.66 -17.11 0.11
C THR A 109 -5.81 -17.63 -1.03
N MET A 110 -5.39 -16.79 -1.97
CA MET A 110 -4.48 -17.18 -3.05
C MET A 110 -3.13 -17.62 -2.52
N LEU A 111 -2.57 -16.91 -1.53
CA LEU A 111 -1.30 -17.30 -0.92
C LEU A 111 -1.41 -18.61 -0.13
N LEU A 112 -2.51 -18.83 0.60
CA LEU A 112 -2.78 -20.13 1.24
C LEU A 112 -2.96 -21.24 0.23
N GLY A 113 -3.61 -20.98 -0.90
CA GLY A 113 -3.71 -21.93 -2.02
C GLY A 113 -2.35 -22.31 -2.60
N ALA A 114 -1.48 -21.32 -2.79
CA ALA A 114 -0.10 -21.54 -3.22
C ALA A 114 0.68 -22.36 -2.18
N ALA A 115 0.54 -22.03 -0.90
CA ALA A 115 1.18 -22.80 0.20
C ALA A 115 0.78 -24.25 0.22
N LYS A 116 -0.54 -24.56 0.10
CA LYS A 116 -1.08 -25.94 0.04
C LYS A 116 -0.55 -26.68 -1.19
N THR A 117 -0.64 -26.07 -2.35
CA THR A 117 -0.17 -26.66 -3.61
C THR A 117 1.31 -26.98 -3.56
N LEU A 118 2.15 -26.03 -3.12
CA LEU A 118 3.59 -26.22 -2.98
C LEU A 118 3.94 -27.26 -1.91
N CYS A 119 3.15 -27.36 -0.84
CA CYS A 119 3.33 -28.36 0.19
C CYS A 119 3.16 -29.78 -0.39
N HIS A 120 2.13 -30.00 -1.20
CA HIS A 120 1.91 -31.30 -1.87
C HIS A 120 2.97 -31.61 -2.95
N MET A 121 3.63 -30.59 -3.48
CA MET A 121 4.67 -30.70 -4.51
C MET A 121 6.09 -30.50 -3.96
N ARG A 122 6.30 -30.65 -2.65
CA ARG A 122 7.56 -30.32 -1.95
C ARG A 122 8.77 -31.08 -2.51
N ASP A 123 8.58 -32.25 -3.09
CA ASP A 123 9.61 -33.08 -3.75
C ASP A 123 9.96 -32.61 -5.17
N GLN A 124 9.22 -31.64 -5.72
CA GLN A 124 9.38 -31.18 -7.10
C GLN A 124 10.15 -29.83 -7.21
N PHE A 125 10.57 -29.26 -6.09
CA PHE A 125 11.36 -28.04 -6.10
C PHE A 125 12.50 -28.07 -5.06
N THR A 126 13.43 -27.12 -5.19
CA THR A 126 14.56 -26.93 -4.29
C THR A 126 14.55 -25.50 -3.74
N GLY A 127 15.30 -25.23 -2.67
CA GLY A 127 15.29 -23.93 -2.02
C GLY A 127 14.09 -23.73 -1.09
N THR A 128 13.82 -22.49 -0.73
CA THR A 128 12.77 -22.11 0.23
C THR A 128 11.82 -21.09 -0.36
N VAL A 129 10.53 -21.30 -0.15
CA VAL A 129 9.50 -20.29 -0.38
C VAL A 129 9.09 -19.73 0.99
N LYS A 130 9.38 -18.46 1.23
CA LYS A 130 8.90 -17.75 2.40
C LYS A 130 7.53 -17.14 2.08
N LEU A 131 6.56 -17.37 2.95
CA LEU A 131 5.18 -16.91 2.80
C LEU A 131 4.96 -15.76 3.77
N ILE A 132 4.71 -14.55 3.29
CA ILE A 132 4.45 -13.39 4.13
C ILE A 132 2.97 -13.03 4.03
N PHE A 133 2.25 -13.17 5.15
CA PHE A 133 0.91 -12.65 5.34
C PHE A 133 1.03 -11.34 6.12
N GLU A 134 0.90 -10.26 5.40
CA GLU A 134 1.22 -8.92 5.87
C GLU A 134 0.00 -8.19 6.40
N PRO A 135 0.03 -7.64 7.64
CA PRO A 135 -1.06 -6.84 8.17
C PRO A 135 -0.98 -5.39 7.72
N SER A 136 -2.11 -4.68 7.79
CA SER A 136 -2.15 -3.21 7.78
C SER A 136 -1.57 -2.55 6.53
N GLU A 137 -1.82 -3.10 5.34
CA GLU A 137 -1.40 -2.48 4.09
C GLU A 137 -2.13 -1.15 3.84
N ASP A 138 -3.44 -1.12 4.05
CA ASP A 138 -4.30 0.04 3.79
C ASP A 138 -4.17 1.17 4.85
N LEU A 139 -3.42 0.94 5.93
CA LEU A 139 -3.23 1.92 7.02
C LEU A 139 -1.77 2.38 7.09
N MET A 140 -1.48 3.60 6.64
CA MET A 140 -0.12 4.17 6.73
C MET A 140 0.42 4.16 8.17
N PRO A 141 1.72 3.86 8.36
CA PRO A 141 2.78 3.72 7.35
C PRO A 141 2.93 2.32 6.74
N GLY A 142 1.94 1.43 6.88
CA GLY A 142 1.94 0.08 6.34
C GLY A 142 2.64 -0.98 7.20
N GLY A 143 2.26 -2.24 7.02
CA GLY A 143 2.88 -3.40 7.70
C GLY A 143 4.24 -3.77 7.14
N ALA A 144 4.47 -3.59 5.83
CA ALA A 144 5.72 -3.92 5.17
C ALA A 144 6.93 -3.26 5.84
N ARG A 145 6.82 -1.98 6.20
CA ARG A 145 7.90 -1.23 6.86
C ARG A 145 8.32 -1.87 8.20
N ALA A 146 7.34 -2.33 8.97
CA ALA A 146 7.59 -3.00 10.24
C ALA A 146 8.24 -4.39 10.05
N LEU A 147 7.77 -5.15 9.04
CA LEU A 147 8.34 -6.47 8.69
C LEU A 147 9.78 -6.35 8.21
N VAL A 148 10.07 -5.36 7.38
CA VAL A 148 11.43 -5.04 6.93
C VAL A 148 12.32 -4.69 8.12
N ALA A 149 11.85 -3.82 9.03
CA ALA A 149 12.59 -3.44 10.23
C ALA A 149 12.83 -4.64 11.18
N ALA A 150 11.94 -5.61 11.20
CA ALA A 150 12.08 -6.87 11.93
C ALA A 150 13.06 -7.87 11.27
N GLY A 151 13.63 -7.55 10.09
CA GLY A 151 14.62 -8.37 9.41
C GLY A 151 14.01 -9.54 8.62
N VAL A 152 12.72 -9.51 8.30
CA VAL A 152 12.04 -10.60 7.56
C VAL A 152 12.67 -10.83 6.18
N MET A 153 13.26 -9.79 5.57
CA MET A 153 13.92 -9.88 4.26
C MET A 153 15.39 -10.31 4.32
N GLU A 154 16.02 -10.27 5.51
CA GLU A 154 17.46 -10.49 5.68
C GLU A 154 17.78 -11.84 6.37
N ASN A 155 16.85 -12.39 7.13
CA ASN A 155 17.09 -13.58 7.94
C ASN A 155 16.09 -14.72 7.63
N PRO A 156 16.43 -15.61 6.68
CA PRO A 156 17.54 -15.56 5.75
C PRO A 156 17.34 -14.54 4.64
N HIS A 157 18.43 -14.12 3.96
CA HIS A 157 18.40 -13.18 2.83
C HIS A 157 17.47 -13.66 1.71
N VAL A 158 16.65 -12.74 1.19
CA VAL A 158 15.64 -13.01 0.16
C VAL A 158 16.20 -12.65 -1.22
N ASP A 159 16.15 -13.60 -2.18
CA ASP A 159 16.62 -13.37 -3.55
C ASP A 159 15.60 -12.59 -4.40
N ALA A 160 14.31 -12.83 -4.19
CA ALA A 160 13.22 -12.12 -4.87
C ALA A 160 11.92 -12.20 -4.08
N ILE A 161 11.06 -11.19 -4.24
CA ILE A 161 9.73 -11.15 -3.65
C ILE A 161 8.67 -10.89 -4.72
N PHE A 162 7.54 -11.57 -4.60
CA PHE A 162 6.40 -11.43 -5.49
C PHE A 162 5.12 -11.19 -4.70
N GLY A 163 4.36 -10.18 -5.12
CA GLY A 163 3.01 -9.91 -4.68
C GLY A 163 2.09 -9.71 -5.88
N GLN A 164 0.80 -9.84 -5.68
CA GLN A 164 -0.20 -9.55 -6.71
C GLN A 164 -1.42 -8.91 -6.05
N HIS A 165 -2.07 -8.01 -6.78
CA HIS A 165 -3.28 -7.37 -6.33
C HIS A 165 -4.44 -7.67 -7.28
N VAL A 166 -5.62 -7.97 -6.76
CA VAL A 166 -6.83 -8.10 -7.58
C VAL A 166 -7.23 -6.73 -8.11
N CYS A 167 -7.58 -6.66 -9.39
CA CYS A 167 -8.00 -5.43 -10.03
C CYS A 167 -9.37 -5.65 -10.67
N PRO A 168 -10.47 -5.24 -10.02
CA PRO A 168 -11.79 -5.31 -10.62
C PRO A 168 -11.89 -4.25 -11.72
N SER A 169 -12.03 -4.68 -12.97
CA SER A 169 -12.29 -3.81 -14.11
C SER A 169 -13.52 -4.30 -14.87
N GLU A 170 -14.34 -3.39 -15.33
CA GLU A 170 -15.55 -3.72 -16.09
C GLU A 170 -15.28 -4.48 -17.40
N ASN A 171 -14.07 -4.35 -17.92
CA ASN A 171 -13.65 -4.96 -19.19
C ASN A 171 -12.74 -6.18 -19.03
N ASP A 172 -12.39 -6.56 -17.79
CA ASP A 172 -11.43 -7.63 -17.58
C ASP A 172 -12.09 -8.99 -17.47
N SER A 173 -11.50 -9.95 -18.15
CA SER A 173 -11.87 -11.35 -18.01
C SER A 173 -11.16 -11.96 -16.82
N VAL A 174 -11.89 -12.75 -16.04
CA VAL A 174 -11.34 -13.54 -14.91
C VAL A 174 -10.14 -14.38 -15.37
N GLY A 175 -9.07 -14.39 -14.56
CA GLY A 175 -7.85 -15.16 -14.85
C GLY A 175 -6.86 -14.48 -15.77
N ARG A 176 -7.03 -13.19 -16.07
CA ARG A 176 -6.03 -12.36 -16.74
C ARG A 176 -5.11 -11.74 -15.68
N MET A 177 -3.81 -11.72 -15.94
CA MET A 177 -2.81 -11.03 -15.14
C MET A 177 -2.26 -9.83 -15.92
N GLN A 178 -2.35 -8.64 -15.33
CA GLN A 178 -1.73 -7.44 -15.87
C GLN A 178 -0.30 -7.32 -15.33
N LEU A 179 0.64 -7.02 -16.20
CA LEU A 179 2.07 -6.90 -15.89
C LEU A 179 2.58 -5.52 -16.27
N TYR A 180 3.40 -4.94 -15.41
CA TYR A 180 4.03 -3.65 -15.65
C TYR A 180 5.51 -3.70 -15.25
N LYS A 181 6.39 -3.13 -16.08
CA LYS A 181 7.84 -3.03 -15.83
C LYS A 181 8.21 -1.61 -15.42
N GLY A 182 9.01 -1.46 -14.39
CA GLY A 182 9.42 -0.15 -13.89
C GLY A 182 8.56 0.39 -12.75
N TYR A 183 8.51 1.69 -12.59
CA TYR A 183 7.75 2.35 -11.51
C TYR A 183 6.25 2.20 -11.73
N PHE A 184 5.63 1.38 -10.88
CA PHE A 184 4.23 0.95 -11.05
C PHE A 184 3.24 1.75 -10.21
N THR A 185 3.52 1.98 -8.91
CA THR A 185 2.67 2.80 -8.05
C THR A 185 3.38 4.06 -7.62
N SER A 186 2.61 5.10 -7.26
CA SER A 186 3.17 6.36 -6.79
C SER A 186 3.72 6.26 -5.37
N ALA A 187 4.75 7.03 -5.07
CA ALA A 187 5.01 7.42 -3.69
C ALA A 187 3.88 8.32 -3.18
N VAL A 188 3.63 8.29 -1.87
CA VAL A 188 2.66 9.16 -1.21
C VAL A 188 3.27 9.79 0.03
N ASP A 189 3.09 11.11 0.18
CA ASP A 189 3.53 11.87 1.33
C ASP A 189 2.42 12.81 1.80
N LEU A 190 2.28 12.97 3.11
CA LEU A 190 1.33 13.90 3.72
C LEU A 190 2.07 15.12 4.28
N PHE A 191 1.51 16.28 4.04
CA PHE A 191 1.99 17.54 4.60
C PHE A 191 0.95 18.12 5.53
N HIS A 192 1.24 18.14 6.82
CA HIS A 192 0.47 18.84 7.83
C HIS A 192 1.03 20.25 7.96
N ILE A 193 0.26 21.22 7.49
CA ILE A 193 0.69 22.62 7.43
C ILE A 193 -0.14 23.43 8.41
N SER A 194 0.51 24.08 9.37
CA SER A 194 -0.10 24.97 10.35
C SER A 194 0.36 26.40 10.11
N VAL A 195 -0.59 27.32 9.97
CA VAL A 195 -0.36 28.76 9.78
C VAL A 195 -0.68 29.48 11.08
N HIS A 196 0.32 30.08 11.69
CA HIS A 196 0.20 30.83 12.93
C HIS A 196 0.30 32.32 12.66
N GLY A 197 -0.81 33.02 12.83
CA GLY A 197 -0.95 34.44 12.72
C GLY A 197 -1.16 35.11 14.10
N LYS A 198 -2.04 36.13 14.16
CA LYS A 198 -2.43 36.81 15.38
C LYS A 198 -3.91 37.17 15.31
N SER A 199 -4.71 36.65 16.23
CA SER A 199 -6.13 37.03 16.34
C SER A 199 -6.32 38.52 16.64
N GLY A 200 -7.42 39.06 16.14
CA GLY A 200 -7.80 40.44 16.39
C GLY A 200 -9.25 40.71 16.04
N HIS A 201 -9.73 41.88 16.41
CA HIS A 201 -11.09 42.30 16.08
C HIS A 201 -11.23 42.51 14.56
N GLY A 202 -12.22 41.92 13.92
CA GLY A 202 -12.40 41.98 12.46
C GLY A 202 -12.51 43.39 11.88
N ALA A 203 -12.95 44.41 12.68
CA ALA A 203 -12.95 45.79 12.27
C ALA A 203 -11.61 46.53 12.50
N ALA A 204 -10.61 45.88 13.10
CA ALA A 204 -9.26 46.42 13.32
C ALA A 204 -8.16 45.48 12.76
N PRO A 205 -8.21 45.12 11.46
CA PRO A 205 -7.32 44.09 10.87
C PRO A 205 -5.84 44.50 10.94
N HIS A 206 -5.50 45.76 11.02
CA HIS A 206 -4.13 46.27 11.16
C HIS A 206 -3.44 45.86 12.47
N THR A 207 -4.19 45.39 13.47
CA THR A 207 -3.66 44.90 14.76
C THR A 207 -3.47 43.37 14.79
N ALA A 208 -3.92 42.69 13.75
CA ALA A 208 -3.93 41.23 13.61
C ALA A 208 -2.98 40.75 12.50
N ARG A 209 -2.82 39.44 12.39
CA ARG A 209 -2.20 38.75 11.26
C ARG A 209 -3.12 37.62 10.85
N ASP A 210 -3.68 37.70 9.66
CA ASP A 210 -4.78 36.85 9.22
C ASP A 210 -4.27 35.49 8.70
N ALA A 211 -4.41 34.48 9.52
CA ALA A 211 -4.00 33.13 9.17
C ALA A 211 -4.85 32.50 8.04
N ILE A 212 -6.16 32.84 7.96
CA ILE A 212 -7.05 32.35 6.89
C ILE A 212 -6.66 33.00 5.56
N ALA A 213 -6.43 34.30 5.52
CA ALA A 213 -5.98 34.96 4.30
C ALA A 213 -4.63 34.41 3.83
N CYS A 214 -3.67 34.22 4.74
CA CYS A 214 -2.39 33.58 4.46
C CYS A 214 -2.57 32.19 3.87
N ALA A 215 -3.37 31.32 4.50
CA ALA A 215 -3.65 29.94 4.05
C ALA A 215 -4.35 29.91 2.68
N GLY A 216 -5.28 30.82 2.40
CA GLY A 216 -5.95 30.95 1.10
C GLY A 216 -4.96 31.24 -0.04
N TYR A 217 -4.00 32.15 0.17
CA TYR A 217 -2.94 32.41 -0.80
C TYR A 217 -1.98 31.23 -0.91
N LEU A 218 -1.66 30.60 0.20
CA LEU A 218 -0.77 29.42 0.22
C LEU A 218 -1.31 28.32 -0.68
N ILE A 219 -2.60 27.95 -0.58
CA ILE A 219 -3.22 26.93 -1.46
C ILE A 219 -3.02 27.29 -2.94
N THR A 220 -3.23 28.54 -3.31
CA THR A 220 -3.08 28.99 -4.70
C THR A 220 -1.64 28.86 -5.19
N VAL A 221 -0.67 29.28 -4.37
CA VAL A 221 0.75 29.22 -4.78
C VAL A 221 1.29 27.79 -4.75
N LEU A 222 0.83 26.93 -3.86
CA LEU A 222 1.21 25.51 -3.84
C LEU A 222 0.92 24.79 -5.17
N GLN A 223 -0.10 25.21 -5.94
CA GLN A 223 -0.35 24.65 -7.27
C GLN A 223 0.82 24.86 -8.24
N THR A 224 1.68 25.84 -7.98
CA THR A 224 2.87 26.09 -8.80
C THR A 224 3.98 25.07 -8.60
N VAL A 225 3.97 24.29 -7.54
CA VAL A 225 4.92 23.19 -7.32
C VAL A 225 4.90 22.26 -8.54
N VAL A 226 3.74 21.67 -8.85
CA VAL A 226 3.61 20.75 -9.99
C VAL A 226 3.76 21.52 -11.31
N SER A 227 3.04 22.63 -11.49
CA SER A 227 2.95 23.28 -12.81
C SER A 227 4.20 24.07 -13.21
N ARG A 228 5.14 24.36 -12.30
CA ARG A 228 6.31 25.24 -12.57
C ARG A 228 7.64 24.69 -12.08
N ARG A 229 7.67 23.59 -11.30
CA ARG A 229 8.90 23.10 -10.67
C ARG A 229 9.19 21.65 -10.99
N ILE A 230 8.15 20.85 -11.25
CA ILE A 230 8.31 19.47 -11.71
C ILE A 230 8.57 19.46 -13.22
N ASP A 231 9.45 18.59 -13.68
CA ASP A 231 9.70 18.39 -15.12
C ASP A 231 8.37 18.00 -15.77
N PRO A 232 7.95 18.65 -16.87
CA PRO A 232 6.70 18.32 -17.57
C PRO A 232 6.65 16.87 -18.10
N MET A 233 7.78 16.18 -18.17
CA MET A 233 7.85 14.75 -18.53
C MET A 233 7.76 13.83 -17.32
N ASP A 234 7.79 14.39 -16.11
CA ASP A 234 7.61 13.66 -14.85
C ASP A 234 6.18 13.85 -14.32
N THR A 235 5.70 12.88 -13.56
CA THR A 235 4.33 12.91 -13.03
C THR A 235 4.34 13.15 -11.53
N ALA A 236 3.64 14.20 -11.11
CA ALA A 236 3.35 14.46 -9.70
C ALA A 236 1.96 15.08 -9.54
N VAL A 237 1.32 14.80 -8.40
CA VAL A 237 0.02 15.37 -8.03
C VAL A 237 0.12 15.93 -6.61
N LEU A 238 -0.24 17.20 -6.44
CA LEU A 238 -0.34 17.83 -5.14
C LEU A 238 -1.78 18.27 -4.90
N THR A 239 -2.41 17.72 -3.87
CA THR A 239 -3.80 18.03 -3.50
C THR A 239 -3.86 18.53 -2.06
N VAL A 240 -4.44 19.69 -1.82
CA VAL A 240 -4.84 20.10 -0.47
C VAL A 240 -6.23 19.52 -0.21
N GLY A 241 -6.28 18.45 0.59
CA GLY A 241 -7.51 17.68 0.85
C GLY A 241 -8.39 18.30 1.94
N THR A 242 -7.79 18.95 2.93
CA THR A 242 -8.52 19.58 4.02
C THR A 242 -7.94 20.94 4.36
N MET A 243 -8.82 21.86 4.80
CA MET A 243 -8.44 23.15 5.36
C MET A 243 -9.44 23.57 6.43
N SER A 244 -8.95 24.13 7.54
CA SER A 244 -9.78 24.70 8.61
C SER A 244 -9.10 25.92 9.23
N GLY A 245 -9.87 26.82 9.84
CA GLY A 245 -9.32 27.98 10.54
C GLY A 245 -10.40 28.93 11.04
N GLY A 246 -10.06 29.72 12.04
CA GLY A 246 -10.92 30.75 12.63
C GLY A 246 -11.99 30.21 13.59
N ASP A 247 -12.44 31.08 14.51
CA ASP A 247 -13.38 30.73 15.58
C ASP A 247 -14.73 31.45 15.45
N ALA A 248 -14.73 32.70 14.91
CA ALA A 248 -15.94 33.51 14.79
C ALA A 248 -15.84 34.50 13.62
N VAL A 249 -16.99 34.84 13.03
CA VAL A 249 -17.09 35.70 11.83
C VAL A 249 -16.56 37.13 12.01
N ASN A 250 -16.50 37.66 13.23
CA ASN A 250 -16.05 39.01 13.58
C ASN A 250 -14.64 39.02 14.19
N ILE A 251 -13.91 37.92 14.16
CA ILE A 251 -12.54 37.76 14.64
C ILE A 251 -11.62 37.42 13.47
N THR A 252 -10.54 38.18 13.28
CA THR A 252 -9.44 37.76 12.39
C THR A 252 -8.80 36.51 12.95
N ALA A 253 -8.70 35.44 12.13
CA ALA A 253 -8.18 34.13 12.57
C ALA A 253 -6.70 34.22 12.93
N GLY A 254 -6.35 33.72 14.11
CA GLY A 254 -4.97 33.55 14.55
C GLY A 254 -4.34 32.25 14.13
N GLU A 255 -5.13 31.28 13.68
CA GLU A 255 -4.66 29.97 13.26
C GLU A 255 -5.45 29.45 12.07
N ALA A 256 -4.75 28.76 11.15
CA ALA A 256 -5.36 27.96 10.11
C ALA A 256 -4.51 26.70 9.90
N ARG A 257 -5.15 25.60 9.51
CA ARG A 257 -4.48 24.30 9.27
C ARG A 257 -4.94 23.73 7.95
N MET A 258 -4.04 23.01 7.28
CA MET A 258 -4.37 22.24 6.08
C MET A 258 -3.57 20.94 6.03
N VAL A 259 -4.13 19.94 5.35
CA VAL A 259 -3.43 18.70 5.03
C VAL A 259 -3.39 18.56 3.52
N ALA A 260 -2.18 18.41 2.98
CA ALA A 260 -1.95 18.18 1.58
C ALA A 260 -1.34 16.79 1.36
N VAL A 261 -1.69 16.18 0.21
CA VAL A 261 -1.14 14.90 -0.26
C VAL A 261 -0.30 15.16 -1.49
N LEU A 262 0.95 14.71 -1.48
CA LEU A 262 1.81 14.62 -2.64
C LEU A 262 1.85 13.17 -3.12
N ARG A 263 1.62 12.96 -4.42
CA ARG A 263 1.89 11.71 -5.13
C ARG A 263 2.95 11.98 -6.19
N SER A 264 3.96 11.11 -6.27
CA SER A 264 5.08 11.27 -7.21
C SER A 264 5.45 9.93 -7.84
N PHE A 265 6.00 9.96 -9.05
CA PHE A 265 6.43 8.78 -9.81
C PHE A 265 7.94 8.74 -10.04
N SER A 266 8.70 9.66 -9.43
CA SER A 266 10.16 9.64 -9.39
C SER A 266 10.66 10.18 -8.06
N ASP A 267 11.83 9.71 -7.60
CA ASP A 267 12.49 10.24 -6.40
C ASP A 267 12.92 11.70 -6.62
N ALA A 268 13.40 12.05 -7.82
CA ALA A 268 13.81 13.43 -8.15
C ALA A 268 12.64 14.41 -8.12
N GLY A 269 11.48 14.02 -8.67
CA GLY A 269 10.23 14.80 -8.63
C GLY A 269 9.72 14.95 -7.20
N ARG A 270 9.75 13.85 -6.41
CA ARG A 270 9.38 13.87 -5.00
C ARG A 270 10.23 14.86 -4.20
N ASP A 271 11.55 14.76 -4.31
CA ASP A 271 12.49 15.63 -3.59
C ASP A 271 12.31 17.10 -3.97
N THR A 272 12.14 17.37 -5.27
CA THR A 272 11.86 18.71 -5.78
C THR A 272 10.57 19.27 -5.20
N ALA A 273 9.49 18.48 -5.19
CA ALA A 273 8.21 18.89 -4.65
C ALA A 273 8.30 19.22 -3.15
N ILE A 274 8.94 18.35 -2.36
CA ILE A 274 9.13 18.55 -0.91
C ILE A 274 9.88 19.86 -0.63
N GLN A 275 10.97 20.13 -1.34
CA GLN A 275 11.76 21.35 -1.19
C GLN A 275 10.95 22.58 -1.56
N GLU A 276 10.21 22.54 -2.67
CA GLU A 276 9.41 23.68 -3.14
C GLU A 276 8.21 23.98 -2.24
N ILE A 277 7.54 22.95 -1.70
CA ILE A 277 6.46 23.14 -0.71
C ILE A 277 6.99 23.91 0.50
N ARG A 278 8.12 23.47 1.07
CA ARG A 278 8.75 24.16 2.21
C ARG A 278 9.18 25.59 1.86
N ARG A 279 9.75 25.79 0.67
CA ARG A 279 10.16 27.12 0.20
C ARG A 279 8.98 28.08 0.03
N ILE A 280 7.88 27.59 -0.55
CA ILE A 280 6.64 28.37 -0.75
C ILE A 280 6.04 28.74 0.61
N CYS A 281 5.91 27.79 1.52
CA CYS A 281 5.39 28.04 2.87
C CYS A 281 6.19 29.15 3.58
N LYS A 282 7.53 29.05 3.55
CA LYS A 282 8.40 30.10 4.11
C LYS A 282 8.19 31.45 3.45
N GLY A 283 8.08 31.51 2.12
CA GLY A 283 7.88 32.75 1.37
C GLY A 283 6.52 33.41 1.66
N ILE A 284 5.46 32.64 1.70
CA ILE A 284 4.10 33.13 2.02
C ILE A 284 4.02 33.55 3.48
N GLY A 285 4.65 32.82 4.41
CA GLY A 285 4.73 33.22 5.81
C GLY A 285 5.34 34.60 5.97
N ILE A 286 6.46 34.89 5.28
CA ILE A 286 7.09 36.25 5.30
C ILE A 286 6.15 37.30 4.70
N ALA A 287 5.49 37.00 3.59
CA ALA A 287 4.60 37.94 2.92
C ALA A 287 3.37 38.37 3.76
N PHE A 288 2.88 37.47 4.62
CA PHE A 288 1.72 37.68 5.48
C PHE A 288 2.07 37.96 6.95
N ASP A 289 3.37 38.02 7.29
CA ASP A 289 3.84 38.14 8.67
C ASP A 289 3.23 37.07 9.59
N CYS A 290 3.13 35.82 9.05
CA CYS A 290 2.67 34.62 9.74
C CYS A 290 3.81 33.62 9.85
N ASP A 291 3.82 32.80 10.91
CA ASP A 291 4.70 31.64 10.98
C ASP A 291 3.99 30.42 10.37
N ILE A 292 4.70 29.65 9.53
CA ILE A 292 4.14 28.47 8.88
C ILE A 292 5.00 27.26 9.21
N GLU A 293 4.42 26.35 9.97
CA GLU A 293 5.00 25.06 10.30
C GLU A 293 4.60 24.01 9.25
N VAL A 294 5.57 23.22 8.78
CA VAL A 294 5.36 22.15 7.77
C VAL A 294 5.91 20.85 8.30
N ASN A 295 5.03 19.96 8.71
CA ASN A 295 5.35 18.60 9.15
C ASN A 295 5.10 17.63 8.01
N LEU A 296 6.16 16.96 7.57
CA LEU A 296 6.11 15.89 6.57
C LEU A 296 5.91 14.54 7.26
N GLU A 297 4.86 13.84 6.88
CA GLU A 297 4.63 12.45 7.19
C GLU A 297 4.91 11.63 5.92
N GLU A 298 6.02 10.90 5.94
CA GLU A 298 6.41 10.03 4.83
C GLU A 298 5.53 8.78 4.81
N GLY A 299 4.77 8.62 3.74
CA GLY A 299 3.95 7.44 3.49
C GLY A 299 4.69 6.37 2.69
N TYR A 300 4.05 5.82 1.66
CA TYR A 300 4.60 4.73 0.88
C TYR A 300 5.63 5.22 -0.13
N ALA A 301 6.63 4.38 -0.37
CA ALA A 301 7.66 4.64 -1.37
C ALA A 301 7.16 4.33 -2.79
N LEU A 302 7.95 4.70 -3.78
CA LEU A 302 7.73 4.26 -5.16
C LEU A 302 7.85 2.74 -5.26
N GLN A 303 6.86 2.07 -5.87
CA GLN A 303 6.93 0.67 -6.21
C GLN A 303 7.63 0.50 -7.56
N TYR A 304 8.76 -0.18 -7.56
CA TYR A 304 9.48 -0.55 -8.77
C TYR A 304 9.36 -2.06 -9.02
N ASN A 305 8.93 -2.42 -10.22
CA ASN A 305 8.86 -3.80 -10.67
C ASN A 305 10.07 -4.08 -11.56
N ASP A 306 10.99 -4.92 -11.10
CA ASP A 306 12.18 -5.31 -11.89
C ASP A 306 11.76 -5.97 -13.20
N PRO A 307 12.28 -5.50 -14.36
CA PRO A 307 11.89 -6.04 -15.67
C PRO A 307 12.17 -7.54 -15.84
N ALA A 308 13.26 -8.06 -15.26
CA ALA A 308 13.61 -9.48 -15.37
C ALA A 308 12.68 -10.35 -14.52
N MET A 309 12.29 -9.86 -13.34
CA MET A 309 11.31 -10.54 -12.47
C MET A 309 9.92 -10.55 -13.12
N ILE A 310 9.50 -9.46 -13.74
CA ILE A 310 8.23 -9.41 -14.50
C ILE A 310 8.26 -10.37 -15.71
N ASP A 311 9.39 -10.48 -16.41
CA ASP A 311 9.53 -11.48 -17.48
C ASP A 311 9.45 -12.92 -16.95
N LEU A 312 9.97 -13.17 -15.74
CA LEU A 312 9.83 -14.46 -15.06
C LEU A 312 8.37 -14.76 -14.73
N VAL A 313 7.64 -13.78 -14.17
CA VAL A 313 6.19 -13.90 -13.89
C VAL A 313 5.42 -14.20 -15.17
N ASN A 314 5.69 -13.48 -16.28
CA ASN A 314 5.04 -13.73 -17.57
C ASN A 314 5.25 -15.16 -18.05
N LYS A 315 6.49 -15.67 -17.95
CA LYS A 315 6.81 -17.06 -18.29
C LYS A 315 6.05 -18.04 -17.40
N ALA A 316 6.00 -17.81 -16.09
CA ALA A 316 5.31 -18.65 -15.13
C ALA A 316 3.80 -18.71 -15.40
N VAL A 317 3.15 -17.56 -15.61
CA VAL A 317 1.73 -17.45 -15.94
C VAL A 317 1.39 -18.17 -17.24
N THR A 318 2.18 -17.95 -18.29
CA THR A 318 2.00 -18.62 -19.58
C THR A 318 2.18 -20.14 -19.43
N ALA A 319 3.19 -20.56 -18.69
CA ALA A 319 3.48 -21.95 -18.42
C ALA A 319 2.36 -22.65 -17.62
N ALA A 320 1.68 -21.94 -16.74
CA ALA A 320 0.49 -22.41 -16.03
C ALA A 320 -0.79 -22.41 -16.87
N GLY A 321 -0.73 -21.93 -18.12
CA GLY A 321 -1.88 -21.81 -19.02
C GLY A 321 -2.76 -20.60 -18.73
N GLY A 322 -2.25 -19.61 -17.97
CA GLY A 322 -2.88 -18.32 -17.74
C GLY A 322 -2.65 -17.34 -18.89
N LYS A 323 -3.28 -16.19 -18.80
CA LYS A 323 -3.11 -15.08 -19.75
C LYS A 323 -2.44 -13.90 -19.05
N ALA A 324 -1.28 -13.50 -19.54
CA ALA A 324 -0.58 -12.29 -19.10
C ALA A 324 -0.66 -11.21 -20.19
N GLU A 325 -0.78 -9.96 -19.76
CA GLU A 325 -0.86 -8.78 -20.63
C GLU A 325 0.00 -7.66 -20.03
N PHE A 326 0.86 -7.08 -20.85
CA PHE A 326 1.60 -5.88 -20.47
C PHE A 326 0.72 -4.65 -20.63
N ILE A 327 0.61 -3.86 -19.57
CA ILE A 327 -0.11 -2.59 -19.57
C ILE A 327 0.84 -1.42 -19.81
N ASP A 328 0.34 -0.36 -20.44
CA ASP A 328 1.15 0.79 -20.85
C ASP A 328 1.22 1.92 -19.79
N LYS A 329 0.38 1.85 -18.77
CA LYS A 329 0.27 2.92 -17.77
C LYS A 329 0.44 2.37 -16.37
N PRO A 330 1.20 3.09 -15.51
CA PRO A 330 1.30 2.76 -14.10
C PRO A 330 -0.03 3.03 -13.38
N PHE A 331 -0.15 2.52 -12.18
CA PHE A 331 -1.28 2.76 -11.30
C PHE A 331 -1.00 3.97 -10.39
N SER A 332 -1.97 4.87 -10.27
CA SER A 332 -1.82 6.10 -9.48
C SER A 332 -2.02 5.91 -7.97
N GLY A 333 -2.42 4.73 -7.53
CA GLY A 333 -2.45 4.35 -6.12
C GLY A 333 -1.05 4.22 -5.54
N SER A 334 -0.99 3.83 -4.29
CA SER A 334 0.25 3.56 -3.57
C SER A 334 0.13 2.20 -2.90
N GLU A 335 1.25 1.56 -2.62
CA GLU A 335 1.33 0.19 -2.11
C GLU A 335 2.57 0.08 -1.21
N ASP A 336 2.42 -0.43 0.01
CA ASP A 336 3.53 -0.54 0.95
C ASP A 336 4.50 -1.68 0.62
N PHE A 337 4.12 -2.60 -0.27
CA PHE A 337 5.02 -3.58 -0.89
C PHE A 337 6.32 -2.93 -1.42
N SER A 338 6.27 -1.65 -1.77
CA SER A 338 7.42 -0.84 -2.19
C SER A 338 8.59 -0.86 -1.20
N PHE A 339 8.35 -1.10 0.09
CA PHE A 339 9.41 -1.18 1.10
C PHE A 339 10.22 -2.47 0.98
N PHE A 340 9.62 -3.58 0.55
CA PHE A 340 10.35 -4.83 0.31
C PHE A 340 11.31 -4.72 -0.88
N GLY A 341 10.88 -4.08 -1.97
CA GLY A 341 11.70 -3.91 -3.17
C GLY A 341 12.96 -3.07 -2.94
N LYS A 342 12.94 -2.12 -2.01
CA LYS A 342 14.11 -1.32 -1.65
C LYS A 342 15.27 -2.14 -1.06
N ILE A 343 15.00 -3.30 -0.47
CA ILE A 343 16.01 -4.14 0.18
C ILE A 343 16.56 -5.17 -0.78
N THR A 344 15.72 -5.80 -1.57
CA THR A 344 16.15 -6.81 -2.55
C THR A 344 16.87 -6.20 -3.75
N GLY A 345 16.73 -4.88 -3.98
CA GLY A 345 17.22 -4.23 -5.19
C GLY A 345 16.49 -4.65 -6.45
N THR A 346 15.34 -5.28 -6.25
CA THR A 346 14.48 -5.80 -7.33
C THR A 346 13.10 -5.15 -7.28
#